data_a8dae7a41b44122531badddcccc207e0
#
_entry.id   a8dae7a41b44122531badddcccc207e0
#
_cell.length_a   1.000
_cell.length_b   1.000
_cell.length_c   1.000
_cell.angle_alpha   90.00
_cell.angle_beta   90.00
_cell.angle_gamma   90.00
#
_symmetry.space_group_name_H-M   'P 1'
#
loop_
_entity.id
_entity.type
_entity.pdbx_description
1 polymer ?
#
loop_
_entity_poly.entity_id
_entity_poly.type
_entity_poly.pdbx_seq_one_letter_code
_entity_poly.pdbx_strand_id
1 'polypeptide(L)'
;MDRIESLDVLRGFALLGILLVNIVAFGLVSSAFLDPGIYLTPDGGIDYIVWAFVELSSEGAMRTLFSILFGAGVVLFVTGSTAKSGWLHYRRNFWLLVFGLINVYIFLWPGDILVTYALSGFVLWFVRNWKSRSLLILATFLILIGSLQNFAMKSTLEIARDAAEEMKISISKGEDLDEETAEWAQGWIEYEEDNQAEIDDIPNELKKRTSSYASAYEHNLKKADEMIYFVLPFFFISGCSNDDGNWHGFVQAWYFGWRKRN
;
A
#
# COMPACT_ATOMS: atom_id res chain seq x y z
N MET A 1 20.05 -30.15 -3.89
CA MET A 1 18.74 -29.59 -4.29
C MET A 1 18.95 -29.00 -5.65
N ASP A 2 18.35 -29.57 -6.65
CA ASP A 2 18.42 -28.96 -7.98
C ASP A 2 17.70 -27.63 -7.88
N ARG A 3 18.42 -26.59 -8.24
CA ARG A 3 17.92 -25.22 -8.25
C ARG A 3 16.84 -25.14 -9.33
N ILE A 4 15.64 -24.67 -8.98
CA ILE A 4 14.57 -24.49 -9.97
C ILE A 4 14.83 -23.15 -10.65
N GLU A 5 15.65 -23.16 -11.70
CA GLU A 5 16.09 -21.96 -12.42
C GLU A 5 14.93 -21.10 -12.90
N SER A 6 13.82 -21.73 -13.33
CA SER A 6 12.62 -21.00 -13.77
C SER A 6 12.00 -20.12 -12.68
N LEU A 7 12.03 -20.54 -11.41
CA LEU A 7 11.53 -19.71 -10.30
C LEU A 7 12.44 -18.51 -10.05
N ASP A 8 13.73 -18.67 -10.20
CA ASP A 8 14.68 -17.56 -10.00
C ASP A 8 14.58 -16.55 -11.15
N VAL A 9 14.39 -17.01 -12.38
CA VAL A 9 14.15 -16.15 -13.54
C VAL A 9 12.84 -15.34 -13.36
N LEU A 10 11.77 -16.01 -12.96
CA LEU A 10 10.48 -15.34 -12.72
C LEU A 10 10.57 -14.30 -11.58
N ARG A 11 11.32 -14.60 -10.51
CA ARG A 11 11.58 -13.61 -9.44
C ARG A 11 12.33 -12.40 -9.95
N GLY A 12 13.37 -12.62 -10.75
CA GLY A 12 14.13 -11.53 -11.37
C GLY A 12 13.24 -10.65 -12.26
N PHE A 13 12.38 -11.27 -13.06
CA PHE A 13 11.43 -10.56 -13.91
C PHE A 13 10.41 -9.75 -13.07
N ALA A 14 9.85 -10.35 -12.03
CA ALA A 14 8.92 -9.67 -11.13
C ALA A 14 9.58 -8.46 -10.43
N LEU A 15 10.86 -8.59 -9.99
CA LEU A 15 11.60 -7.48 -9.38
C LEU A 15 11.81 -6.32 -10.35
N LEU A 16 12.09 -6.59 -11.63
CA LEU A 16 12.20 -5.54 -12.65
C LEU A 16 10.88 -4.81 -12.86
N GLY A 17 9.76 -5.54 -12.88
CA GLY A 17 8.44 -4.91 -12.96
C GLY A 17 8.12 -4.04 -11.75
N ILE A 18 8.41 -4.52 -10.53
CA ILE A 18 8.24 -3.74 -9.29
C ILE A 18 9.10 -2.48 -9.32
N LEU A 19 10.31 -2.53 -9.87
CA LEU A 19 11.17 -1.36 -10.02
C LEU A 19 10.52 -0.29 -10.91
N LEU A 20 9.85 -0.69 -12.00
CA LEU A 20 9.18 0.26 -12.89
C LEU A 20 8.09 1.07 -12.20
N VAL A 21 7.33 0.45 -11.31
CA VAL A 21 6.32 1.16 -10.49
C VAL A 21 6.99 2.07 -9.47
N ASN A 22 7.95 1.53 -8.73
CA ASN A 22 8.58 2.25 -7.64
C ASN A 22 9.44 3.44 -8.10
N ILE A 23 9.84 3.50 -9.38
CA ILE A 23 10.67 4.59 -9.89
C ILE A 23 9.98 5.94 -9.80
N VAL A 24 8.65 5.96 -9.91
CA VAL A 24 7.84 7.17 -9.72
C VAL A 24 8.00 7.70 -8.29
N ALA A 25 7.84 6.84 -7.30
CA ALA A 25 7.96 7.21 -5.89
C ALA A 25 9.41 7.52 -5.46
N PHE A 26 10.42 6.99 -6.16
CA PHE A 26 11.82 7.37 -5.94
C PHE A 26 12.15 8.76 -6.49
N GLY A 27 11.58 9.11 -7.64
CA GLY A 27 11.93 10.32 -8.38
C GLY A 27 11.02 11.51 -8.13
N LEU A 28 9.78 11.27 -7.73
CA LEU A 28 8.76 12.30 -7.57
C LEU A 28 8.35 12.47 -6.09
N VAL A 29 7.46 13.40 -5.84
CA VAL A 29 6.83 13.61 -4.53
C VAL A 29 5.84 12.50 -4.21
N SER A 30 5.51 12.33 -2.93
CA SER A 30 4.64 11.22 -2.51
C SER A 30 3.24 11.29 -3.12
N SER A 31 2.66 12.47 -3.23
CA SER A 31 1.36 12.71 -3.84
C SER A 31 1.31 12.32 -5.32
N ALA A 32 2.40 12.47 -6.06
CA ALA A 32 2.48 12.07 -7.47
C ALA A 32 2.37 10.55 -7.69
N PHE A 33 2.69 9.74 -6.69
CA PHE A 33 2.50 8.28 -6.77
C PHE A 33 1.02 7.89 -6.71
N LEU A 34 0.21 8.70 -6.04
CA LEU A 34 -1.21 8.46 -5.85
C LEU A 34 -2.07 9.16 -6.88
N ASP A 35 -1.67 10.35 -7.29
CA ASP A 35 -2.35 11.12 -8.33
C ASP A 35 -1.39 11.36 -9.51
N PRO A 36 -1.48 10.54 -10.56
CA PRO A 36 -0.68 10.74 -11.76
C PRO A 36 -0.98 12.06 -12.49
N GLY A 37 -2.13 12.69 -12.24
CA GLY A 37 -2.48 13.99 -12.80
C GLY A 37 -1.53 15.11 -12.40
N ILE A 38 -0.76 14.94 -11.31
CA ILE A 38 0.24 15.91 -10.84
C ILE A 38 1.42 16.06 -11.82
N TYR A 39 1.79 14.99 -12.53
CA TYR A 39 2.96 14.98 -13.41
C TYR A 39 2.68 14.56 -14.86
N LEU A 40 1.50 14.00 -15.13
CA LEU A 40 1.11 13.63 -16.49
C LEU A 40 0.58 14.84 -17.27
N THR A 41 0.75 14.81 -18.57
CA THR A 41 0.23 15.85 -19.47
C THR A 41 -1.30 15.82 -19.49
N PRO A 42 -2.03 16.93 -19.20
CA PRO A 42 -3.49 16.94 -19.13
C PRO A 42 -4.19 16.43 -20.40
N ASP A 43 -3.53 16.57 -21.56
CA ASP A 43 -4.07 16.22 -22.88
C ASP A 43 -3.92 14.73 -23.24
N GLY A 44 -3.49 13.87 -22.30
CA GLY A 44 -3.39 12.43 -22.51
C GLY A 44 -2.26 12.03 -23.47
N GLY A 45 -1.06 12.59 -23.30
CA GLY A 45 0.12 12.32 -24.10
C GLY A 45 0.66 10.89 -23.99
N ILE A 46 1.84 10.65 -24.58
CA ILE A 46 2.51 9.34 -24.54
C ILE A 46 2.87 8.92 -23.12
N ASP A 47 3.14 9.85 -22.25
CA ASP A 47 3.38 9.69 -20.80
C ASP A 47 2.20 8.98 -20.12
N TYR A 48 0.96 9.37 -20.44
CA TYR A 48 -0.23 8.71 -19.93
C TYR A 48 -0.33 7.25 -20.39
N ILE A 49 -0.01 6.98 -21.66
CA ILE A 49 0.00 5.60 -22.19
C ILE A 49 1.07 4.76 -21.50
N VAL A 50 2.27 5.32 -21.30
CA VAL A 50 3.37 4.64 -20.60
C VAL A 50 2.99 4.38 -19.14
N TRP A 51 2.42 5.37 -18.45
CA TRP A 51 1.93 5.20 -17.09
C TRP A 51 0.89 4.08 -17.02
N ALA A 52 -0.16 4.12 -17.84
CA ALA A 52 -1.21 3.11 -17.84
C ALA A 52 -0.66 1.70 -18.15
N PHE A 53 0.31 1.59 -19.06
CA PHE A 53 0.98 0.32 -19.35
C PHE A 53 1.76 -0.20 -18.13
N VAL A 54 2.53 0.64 -17.47
CA VAL A 54 3.31 0.28 -16.27
C VAL A 54 2.36 -0.11 -15.13
N GLU A 55 1.30 0.65 -14.90
CA GLU A 55 0.29 0.38 -13.88
C GLU A 55 -0.35 -0.99 -14.10
N LEU A 56 -0.89 -1.25 -15.30
CA LEU A 56 -1.55 -2.51 -15.62
C LEU A 56 -0.60 -3.72 -15.60
N SER A 57 0.64 -3.55 -16.11
CA SER A 57 1.57 -4.67 -16.23
C SER A 57 2.37 -4.94 -14.97
N SER A 58 2.66 -3.91 -14.18
CA SER A 58 3.65 -4.01 -13.11
C SER A 58 3.05 -3.90 -11.72
N GLU A 59 2.15 -2.95 -11.44
CA GLU A 59 1.63 -2.74 -10.08
C GLU A 59 0.90 -4.00 -9.56
N GLY A 60 -0.18 -4.41 -10.16
CA GLY A 60 -0.92 -5.59 -9.72
C GLY A 60 -0.21 -6.91 -10.05
N ALA A 61 0.20 -7.08 -11.31
CA ALA A 61 0.69 -8.37 -11.82
C ALA A 61 2.05 -8.77 -11.25
N MET A 62 3.05 -7.88 -11.24
CA MET A 62 4.41 -8.23 -10.82
C MET A 62 4.52 -8.36 -9.31
N ARG A 63 3.82 -7.53 -8.55
CA ARG A 63 3.75 -7.64 -7.09
C ARG A 63 3.08 -8.94 -6.66
N THR A 64 1.97 -9.31 -7.30
CA THR A 64 1.28 -10.58 -7.07
C THR A 64 2.17 -11.77 -7.44
N LEU A 65 2.82 -11.75 -8.61
CA LEU A 65 3.75 -12.79 -9.02
C LEU A 65 4.88 -12.97 -8.00
N PHE A 66 5.47 -11.88 -7.53
CA PHE A 66 6.54 -11.94 -6.54
C PHE A 66 6.05 -12.51 -5.21
N SER A 67 4.83 -12.16 -4.77
CA SER A 67 4.21 -12.70 -3.55
C SER A 67 3.96 -14.21 -3.65
N ILE A 68 3.45 -14.68 -4.79
CA ILE A 68 3.27 -16.13 -5.05
C ILE A 68 4.61 -16.86 -5.01
N LEU A 69 5.64 -16.31 -5.66
CA LEU A 69 6.98 -16.89 -5.69
C LEU A 69 7.67 -16.87 -4.33
N PHE A 70 7.40 -15.85 -3.50
CA PHE A 70 7.85 -15.82 -2.12
C PHE A 70 7.21 -16.93 -1.30
N GLY A 71 5.88 -17.08 -1.37
CA GLY A 71 5.14 -18.16 -0.68
C GLY A 71 5.61 -19.54 -1.11
N ALA A 72 5.76 -19.78 -2.41
CA ALA A 72 6.32 -21.03 -2.94
C ALA A 72 7.74 -21.29 -2.41
N GLY A 73 8.58 -20.26 -2.34
CA GLY A 73 9.92 -20.33 -1.78
C GLY A 73 9.93 -20.71 -0.30
N VAL A 74 8.99 -20.18 0.50
CA VAL A 74 8.85 -20.55 1.91
C VAL A 74 8.45 -22.02 2.04
N VAL A 75 7.45 -22.48 1.28
CA VAL A 75 7.01 -23.88 1.30
C VAL A 75 8.16 -24.81 0.91
N LEU A 76 8.87 -24.55 -0.19
CA LEU A 76 10.01 -25.36 -0.62
C LEU A 76 11.14 -25.39 0.41
N PHE A 77 11.31 -24.29 1.16
CA PHE A 77 12.35 -24.20 2.19
C PHE A 77 12.03 -25.01 3.44
N VAL A 78 10.76 -25.10 3.85
CA VAL A 78 10.34 -25.70 5.13
C VAL A 78 9.75 -27.11 4.99
N THR A 79 9.44 -27.57 3.76
CA THR A 79 8.83 -28.87 3.49
C THR A 79 9.73 -29.74 2.59
N GLY A 80 9.47 -31.03 2.55
CA GLY A 80 10.19 -31.97 1.69
C GLY A 80 11.40 -32.66 2.36
N SER A 81 12.08 -33.50 1.60
CA SER A 81 13.22 -34.33 2.08
C SER A 81 14.46 -33.52 2.49
N THR A 82 14.56 -32.28 2.02
CA THR A 82 15.66 -31.36 2.32
C THR A 82 15.19 -30.18 3.19
N ALA A 83 14.08 -30.34 3.90
CA ALA A 83 13.54 -29.29 4.76
C ALA A 83 14.60 -28.72 5.71
N LYS A 84 14.70 -27.42 5.75
CA LYS A 84 15.61 -26.71 6.65
C LYS A 84 14.98 -26.58 8.04
N SER A 85 15.83 -26.44 9.06
CA SER A 85 15.35 -26.28 10.43
C SER A 85 14.53 -24.99 10.59
N GLY A 86 13.56 -25.01 11.52
CA GLY A 86 12.77 -23.82 11.84
C GLY A 86 13.62 -22.62 12.24
N TRP A 87 14.71 -22.88 12.98
CA TRP A 87 15.68 -21.83 13.33
C TRP A 87 16.24 -21.10 12.10
N LEU A 88 16.57 -21.81 11.05
CA LEU A 88 17.12 -21.22 9.84
C LEU A 88 16.05 -20.38 9.10
N HIS A 89 14.78 -20.82 9.11
CA HIS A 89 13.67 -20.07 8.59
C HIS A 89 13.45 -18.75 9.34
N TYR A 90 13.38 -18.81 10.68
CA TYR A 90 13.20 -17.61 11.51
C TYR A 90 14.39 -16.66 11.40
N ARG A 91 15.62 -17.17 11.38
CA ARG A 91 16.83 -16.36 11.17
C ARG A 91 16.80 -15.62 9.84
N ARG A 92 16.35 -16.27 8.76
CA ARG A 92 16.21 -15.65 7.44
C ARG A 92 15.16 -14.53 7.47
N ASN A 93 13.99 -14.78 8.04
CA ASN A 93 12.93 -13.76 8.15
C ASN A 93 13.32 -12.62 9.09
N PHE A 94 14.07 -12.90 10.14
CA PHE A 94 14.61 -11.86 11.02
C PHE A 94 15.56 -10.92 10.26
N TRP A 95 16.48 -11.46 9.47
CA TRP A 95 17.35 -10.60 8.65
C TRP A 95 16.57 -9.84 7.57
N LEU A 96 15.55 -10.46 7.00
CA LEU A 96 14.66 -9.77 6.05
C LEU A 96 13.95 -8.58 6.72
N LEU A 97 13.48 -8.75 7.96
CA LEU A 97 12.90 -7.68 8.77
C LEU A 97 13.93 -6.57 9.06
N VAL A 98 15.12 -6.94 9.50
CA VAL A 98 16.19 -5.97 9.77
C VAL A 98 16.53 -5.15 8.53
N PHE A 99 16.71 -5.80 7.37
CA PHE A 99 16.96 -5.08 6.12
C PHE A 99 15.78 -4.21 5.69
N GLY A 100 14.56 -4.66 5.88
CA GLY A 100 13.36 -3.85 5.61
C GLY A 100 13.31 -2.61 6.50
N LEU A 101 13.56 -2.75 7.81
CA LEU A 101 13.62 -1.60 8.72
C LEU A 101 14.77 -0.63 8.38
N ILE A 102 15.93 -1.15 7.98
CA ILE A 102 17.03 -0.31 7.48
C ILE A 102 16.58 0.46 6.23
N ASN A 103 15.87 -0.21 5.31
CA ASN A 103 15.37 0.42 4.10
C ASN A 103 14.37 1.54 4.40
N VAL A 104 13.43 1.28 5.30
CA VAL A 104 12.42 2.27 5.71
C VAL A 104 13.05 3.47 6.44
N TYR A 105 13.88 3.22 7.46
CA TYR A 105 14.36 4.29 8.35
C TYR A 105 15.71 4.90 7.97
N ILE A 106 16.58 4.16 7.26
CA ILE A 106 17.91 4.67 6.87
C ILE A 106 17.91 5.07 5.40
N PHE A 107 17.36 4.24 4.51
CA PHE A 107 17.25 4.60 3.09
C PHE A 107 16.02 5.43 2.77
N LEU A 108 15.17 5.70 3.78
CA LEU A 108 14.00 6.57 3.70
C LEU A 108 12.96 6.11 2.66
N TRP A 109 12.81 4.78 2.52
CA TRP A 109 11.86 4.16 1.62
C TRP A 109 10.68 3.54 2.41
N PRO A 110 9.59 4.29 2.68
CA PRO A 110 8.43 3.79 3.43
C PRO A 110 7.66 2.69 2.69
N GLY A 111 7.71 2.64 1.36
CA GLY A 111 7.07 1.62 0.52
C GLY A 111 7.81 0.26 0.48
N ASP A 112 8.64 -0.07 1.48
CA ASP A 112 9.41 -1.31 1.51
C ASP A 112 8.53 -2.56 1.71
N ILE A 113 8.67 -3.52 0.81
CA ILE A 113 7.96 -4.80 0.88
C ILE A 113 8.64 -5.84 1.79
N LEU A 114 9.92 -5.65 2.17
CA LEU A 114 10.68 -6.64 2.94
C LEU A 114 10.10 -6.84 4.34
N VAL A 115 9.64 -5.76 4.97
CA VAL A 115 8.99 -5.82 6.29
C VAL A 115 7.74 -6.68 6.22
N THR A 116 6.87 -6.43 5.23
CA THR A 116 5.63 -7.18 5.00
C THR A 116 5.91 -8.67 4.74
N TYR A 117 6.91 -8.97 3.89
CA TYR A 117 7.30 -10.36 3.62
C TYR A 117 7.94 -11.04 4.82
N ALA A 118 8.72 -10.33 5.62
CA ALA A 118 9.28 -10.89 6.84
C ALA A 118 8.19 -11.30 7.84
N LEU A 119 7.21 -10.42 8.07
CA LEU A 119 6.07 -10.69 8.94
C LEU A 119 5.21 -11.83 8.41
N SER A 120 4.88 -11.81 7.11
CA SER A 120 4.17 -12.91 6.44
C SER A 120 4.93 -14.23 6.55
N GLY A 121 6.27 -14.20 6.40
CA GLY A 121 7.12 -15.37 6.56
C GLY A 121 7.07 -15.96 7.95
N PHE A 122 7.01 -15.15 9.01
CA PHE A 122 6.81 -15.64 10.38
C PHE A 122 5.47 -16.35 10.54
N VAL A 123 4.39 -15.80 9.99
CA VAL A 123 3.05 -16.41 10.08
C VAL A 123 2.94 -17.67 9.25
N LEU A 124 3.51 -17.70 8.05
CA LEU A 124 3.49 -18.89 7.17
C LEU A 124 4.08 -20.14 7.82
N TRP A 125 5.00 -19.97 8.79
CA TRP A 125 5.51 -21.11 9.56
C TRP A 125 4.43 -21.87 10.32
N PHE A 126 3.44 -21.19 10.88
CA PHE A 126 2.38 -21.82 11.67
C PHE A 126 1.40 -22.62 10.80
N VAL A 127 1.18 -22.18 9.58
CA VAL A 127 0.26 -22.81 8.64
C VAL A 127 0.93 -23.77 7.66
N ARG A 128 2.26 -23.94 7.72
CA ARG A 128 3.07 -24.73 6.78
C ARG A 128 2.62 -26.21 6.61
N ASN A 129 2.04 -26.78 7.67
CA ASN A 129 1.59 -28.16 7.70
C ASN A 129 0.09 -28.31 7.37
N TRP A 130 -0.59 -27.21 7.07
CA TRP A 130 -2.01 -27.27 6.73
C TRP A 130 -2.20 -27.92 5.38
N LYS A 131 -3.36 -28.61 5.25
CA LYS A 131 -3.76 -29.20 3.96
C LYS A 131 -4.02 -28.09 2.94
N SER A 132 -3.75 -28.37 1.67
CA SER A 132 -3.96 -27.40 0.58
C SER A 132 -5.38 -26.82 0.57
N ARG A 133 -6.40 -27.63 0.90
CA ARG A 133 -7.80 -27.15 1.02
C ARG A 133 -7.95 -26.07 2.10
N SER A 134 -7.34 -26.26 3.27
CA SER A 134 -7.41 -25.30 4.38
C SER A 134 -6.66 -24.00 4.04
N LEU A 135 -5.53 -24.10 3.34
CA LEU A 135 -4.80 -22.94 2.85
C LEU A 135 -5.60 -22.17 1.79
N LEU A 136 -6.28 -22.88 0.87
CA LEU A 136 -7.16 -22.24 -0.12
C LEU A 136 -8.35 -21.54 0.56
N ILE A 137 -8.97 -22.17 1.56
CA ILE A 137 -10.07 -21.55 2.32
C ILE A 137 -9.56 -20.29 3.03
N LEU A 138 -8.39 -20.35 3.69
CA LEU A 138 -7.80 -19.19 4.34
C LEU A 138 -7.49 -18.06 3.33
N ALA A 139 -6.89 -18.38 2.19
CA ALA A 139 -6.60 -17.43 1.14
C ALA A 139 -7.88 -16.78 0.60
N THR A 140 -8.90 -17.57 0.27
CA THR A 140 -10.20 -17.05 -0.17
C THR A 140 -10.84 -16.15 0.88
N PHE A 141 -10.79 -16.54 2.16
CA PHE A 141 -11.33 -15.74 3.26
C PHE A 141 -10.61 -14.40 3.40
N LEU A 142 -9.27 -14.39 3.33
CA LEU A 142 -8.49 -13.15 3.37
C LEU A 142 -8.78 -12.23 2.18
N ILE A 143 -8.90 -12.80 0.97
CA ILE A 143 -9.27 -12.05 -0.24
C ILE A 143 -10.67 -11.43 -0.08
N LEU A 144 -11.64 -12.20 0.42
CA LEU A 144 -12.99 -11.68 0.63
C LEU A 144 -13.03 -10.56 1.68
N ILE A 145 -12.28 -10.70 2.77
CA ILE A 145 -12.16 -9.63 3.78
C ILE A 145 -11.54 -8.37 3.16
N GLY A 146 -10.43 -8.51 2.45
CA GLY A 146 -9.78 -7.38 1.79
C GLY A 146 -10.70 -6.71 0.74
N SER A 147 -11.39 -7.51 -0.08
CA SER A 147 -12.35 -6.98 -1.06
C SER A 147 -13.53 -6.26 -0.39
N LEU A 148 -14.08 -6.83 0.69
CA LEU A 148 -15.15 -6.19 1.46
C LEU A 148 -14.70 -4.88 2.09
N GLN A 149 -13.47 -4.85 2.61
CA GLN A 149 -12.89 -3.66 3.21
C GLN A 149 -12.69 -2.53 2.17
N ASN A 150 -12.17 -2.88 0.98
CA ASN A 150 -12.05 -1.91 -0.13
C ASN A 150 -13.41 -1.41 -0.60
N PHE A 151 -14.38 -2.31 -0.73
CA PHE A 151 -15.76 -1.93 -1.08
C PHE A 151 -16.37 -0.98 -0.05
N ALA A 152 -16.26 -1.31 1.24
CA ALA A 152 -16.76 -0.46 2.32
C ALA A 152 -16.09 0.93 2.31
N MET A 153 -14.77 0.96 2.06
CA MET A 153 -14.01 2.21 1.94
C MET A 153 -14.51 3.08 0.79
N LYS A 154 -14.62 2.48 -0.40
CA LYS A 154 -15.14 3.19 -1.58
C LYS A 154 -16.55 3.74 -1.32
N SER A 155 -17.43 2.90 -0.76
CA SER A 155 -18.81 3.33 -0.42
C SER A 155 -18.82 4.47 0.58
N THR A 156 -17.95 4.46 1.59
CA THR A 156 -17.82 5.54 2.57
C THR A 156 -17.42 6.87 1.89
N LEU A 157 -16.44 6.83 0.98
CA LEU A 157 -16.03 8.02 0.25
C LEU A 157 -17.10 8.53 -0.71
N GLU A 158 -17.83 7.64 -1.38
CA GLU A 158 -18.94 8.00 -2.25
C GLU A 158 -20.07 8.68 -1.44
N ILE A 159 -20.46 8.12 -0.30
CA ILE A 159 -21.47 8.71 0.60
C ILE A 159 -21.03 10.11 1.05
N ALA A 160 -19.78 10.26 1.48
CA ALA A 160 -19.28 11.55 1.95
C ALA A 160 -19.25 12.61 0.84
N ARG A 161 -18.84 12.21 -0.39
CA ARG A 161 -18.85 13.09 -1.55
C ARG A 161 -20.28 13.52 -1.93
N ASP A 162 -21.19 12.57 -2.00
CA ASP A 162 -22.58 12.84 -2.38
C ASP A 162 -23.27 13.75 -1.32
N ALA A 163 -22.97 13.55 -0.04
CA ALA A 163 -23.39 14.42 1.05
C ALA A 163 -22.84 15.85 0.90
N ALA A 164 -21.58 16.00 0.48
CA ALA A 164 -20.99 17.32 0.24
C ALA A 164 -21.64 18.04 -0.97
N GLU A 165 -22.01 17.30 -2.01
CA GLU A 165 -22.77 17.86 -3.14
C GLU A 165 -24.17 18.28 -2.69
N GLU A 166 -24.88 17.48 -1.89
CA GLU A 166 -26.16 17.79 -1.31
C GLU A 166 -26.09 19.04 -0.42
N MET A 167 -25.06 19.15 0.43
CA MET A 167 -24.81 20.35 1.24
C MET A 167 -24.69 21.62 0.38
N LYS A 168 -23.94 21.57 -0.72
CA LYS A 168 -23.78 22.72 -1.64
C LYS A 168 -25.13 23.14 -2.23
N ILE A 169 -25.98 22.17 -2.59
CA ILE A 169 -27.31 22.41 -3.15
C ILE A 169 -28.26 23.02 -2.09
N SER A 170 -28.28 22.44 -0.87
CA SER A 170 -29.15 22.89 0.22
C SER A 170 -28.82 24.33 0.65
N ILE A 171 -27.52 24.65 0.78
CA ILE A 171 -27.06 26.02 1.05
C ILE A 171 -27.56 26.99 -0.05
N SER A 172 -27.50 26.59 -1.32
CA SER A 172 -27.97 27.45 -2.43
C SER A 172 -29.48 27.71 -2.43
N LYS A 173 -30.26 26.79 -1.85
CA LYS A 173 -31.73 26.89 -1.73
C LYS A 173 -32.20 27.49 -0.40
N GLY A 174 -31.28 27.64 0.58
CA GLY A 174 -31.62 28.07 1.95
C GLY A 174 -32.39 27.03 2.74
N GLU A 175 -32.16 25.74 2.44
CA GLU A 175 -32.72 24.58 3.12
C GLU A 175 -31.75 24.08 4.21
N ASP A 176 -32.29 23.60 5.33
CA ASP A 176 -31.50 22.98 6.39
C ASP A 176 -31.17 21.54 6.02
N LEU A 177 -29.93 21.13 6.32
CA LEU A 177 -29.47 19.77 6.16
C LEU A 177 -29.66 19.01 7.48
N ASP A 178 -29.91 17.70 7.39
CA ASP A 178 -29.90 16.85 8.57
C ASP A 178 -28.47 16.68 9.11
N GLU A 179 -28.37 16.40 10.41
CA GLU A 179 -27.08 16.34 11.12
C GLU A 179 -26.14 15.26 10.57
N GLU A 180 -26.69 14.10 10.17
CA GLU A 180 -25.89 12.97 9.63
C GLU A 180 -25.28 13.33 8.28
N THR A 181 -26.08 13.89 7.36
CA THR A 181 -25.59 14.34 6.04
C THR A 181 -24.56 15.46 6.19
N ALA A 182 -24.78 16.39 7.14
CA ALA A 182 -23.84 17.46 7.42
C ALA A 182 -22.49 16.93 7.95
N GLU A 183 -22.49 15.90 8.82
CA GLU A 183 -21.25 15.26 9.29
C GLU A 183 -20.47 14.57 8.15
N TRP A 184 -21.15 13.85 7.26
CA TRP A 184 -20.51 13.24 6.10
C TRP A 184 -19.93 14.28 5.13
N ALA A 185 -20.69 15.33 4.87
CA ALA A 185 -20.26 16.44 4.02
C ALA A 185 -19.02 17.14 4.57
N GLN A 186 -19.00 17.40 5.88
CA GLN A 186 -17.84 18.00 6.54
C GLN A 186 -16.61 17.11 6.45
N GLY A 187 -16.76 15.79 6.63
CA GLY A 187 -15.69 14.83 6.47
C GLY A 187 -15.08 14.83 5.06
N TRP A 188 -15.91 14.99 4.02
CA TRP A 188 -15.45 15.12 2.64
C TRP A 188 -14.69 16.44 2.41
N ILE A 189 -15.20 17.55 2.94
CA ILE A 189 -14.55 18.86 2.81
C ILE A 189 -13.16 18.84 3.46
N GLU A 190 -13.04 18.30 4.68
CA GLU A 190 -11.75 18.14 5.35
C GLU A 190 -10.79 17.25 4.54
N TYR A 191 -11.30 16.19 3.90
CA TYR A 191 -10.52 15.32 3.03
C TYR A 191 -9.99 16.05 1.79
N GLU A 192 -10.84 16.85 1.13
CA GLU A 192 -10.43 17.67 -0.03
C GLU A 192 -9.41 18.75 0.37
N GLU A 193 -9.60 19.42 1.52
CA GLU A 193 -8.68 20.43 2.03
C GLU A 193 -7.31 19.83 2.37
N ASP A 194 -7.27 18.68 3.02
CA ASP A 194 -6.01 17.99 3.34
C ASP A 194 -5.27 17.55 2.08
N ASN A 195 -5.97 17.01 1.09
CA ASN A 195 -5.38 16.64 -0.19
C ASN A 195 -4.84 17.86 -0.95
N GLN A 196 -5.62 18.96 -0.98
CA GLN A 196 -5.17 20.18 -1.63
C GLN A 196 -3.95 20.77 -0.93
N ALA A 197 -3.94 20.76 0.41
CA ALA A 197 -2.81 21.22 1.19
C ALA A 197 -1.55 20.38 0.92
N GLU A 198 -1.67 19.07 0.71
CA GLU A 198 -0.54 18.22 0.31
C GLU A 198 -0.01 18.58 -1.08
N ILE A 199 -0.90 18.85 -2.03
CA ILE A 199 -0.53 19.31 -3.39
C ILE A 199 0.17 20.67 -3.32
N ASP A 200 -0.36 21.61 -2.56
CA ASP A 200 0.20 22.95 -2.40
C ASP A 200 1.57 22.94 -1.69
N ASP A 201 1.84 21.95 -0.82
CA ASP A 201 3.13 21.76 -0.14
C ASP A 201 4.21 21.08 -1.00
N ILE A 202 3.89 20.62 -2.22
CA ILE A 202 4.85 19.93 -3.11
C ILE A 202 6.22 20.67 -3.23
N PRO A 203 6.29 21.99 -3.45
CA PRO A 203 7.57 22.69 -3.53
C PRO A 203 8.38 22.60 -2.23
N ASN A 204 7.69 22.62 -1.08
CA ASN A 204 8.34 22.52 0.23
C ASN A 204 8.75 21.08 0.53
N GLU A 205 7.93 20.09 0.19
CA GLU A 205 8.31 18.67 0.26
C GLU A 205 9.57 18.40 -0.56
N LEU A 206 9.62 18.85 -1.81
CA LEU A 206 10.80 18.70 -2.67
C LEU A 206 12.04 19.34 -2.04
N LYS A 207 11.91 20.54 -1.49
CA LYS A 207 13.00 21.22 -0.78
C LYS A 207 13.46 20.43 0.43
N LYS A 208 12.54 19.92 1.26
CA LYS A 208 12.88 19.08 2.42
C LYS A 208 13.61 17.81 2.03
N ARG A 209 13.15 17.14 0.95
CA ARG A 209 13.76 15.88 0.46
C ARG A 209 15.13 16.07 -0.18
N THR A 210 15.41 17.23 -0.79
CA THR A 210 16.64 17.48 -1.56
C THR A 210 17.68 18.33 -0.83
N SER A 211 17.36 19.00 0.28
CA SER A 211 18.26 19.92 0.96
C SER A 211 19.38 19.23 1.75
N SER A 212 19.04 18.20 2.53
CA SER A 212 20.00 17.40 3.29
C SER A 212 19.37 16.07 3.73
N TYR A 213 20.23 15.08 4.05
CA TYR A 213 19.74 13.81 4.60
C TYR A 213 18.96 14.01 5.91
N ALA A 214 19.40 14.89 6.80
CA ALA A 214 18.69 15.15 8.06
C ALA A 214 17.28 15.71 7.81
N SER A 215 17.13 16.66 6.90
CA SER A 215 15.83 17.21 6.52
C SER A 215 14.93 16.15 5.85
N ALA A 216 15.50 15.35 4.95
CA ALA A 216 14.78 14.23 4.33
C ALA A 216 14.35 13.18 5.36
N TYR A 217 15.20 12.88 6.34
CA TYR A 217 14.92 11.96 7.43
C TYR A 217 13.74 12.44 8.28
N GLU A 218 13.77 13.68 8.77
CA GLU A 218 12.68 14.25 9.57
C GLU A 218 11.34 14.24 8.81
N HIS A 219 11.37 14.58 7.53
CA HIS A 219 10.18 14.57 6.68
C HIS A 219 9.62 13.15 6.48
N ASN A 220 10.48 12.17 6.20
CA ASN A 220 10.05 10.80 5.92
C ASN A 220 9.74 9.99 7.20
N LEU A 221 10.27 10.37 8.37
CA LEU A 221 10.07 9.64 9.61
C LEU A 221 8.58 9.48 9.95
N LYS A 222 7.82 10.56 9.81
CA LYS A 222 6.36 10.52 10.04
C LYS A 222 5.67 9.56 9.06
N LYS A 223 5.98 9.61 7.78
CA LYS A 223 5.44 8.71 6.74
C LYS A 223 5.85 7.25 6.99
N ALA A 224 7.08 7.02 7.45
CA ALA A 224 7.58 5.70 7.82
C ALA A 224 6.83 5.10 9.02
N ASP A 225 6.60 5.90 10.04
CA ASP A 225 5.84 5.47 11.22
C ASP A 225 4.37 5.18 10.86
N GLU A 226 3.72 6.05 10.10
CA GLU A 226 2.37 5.83 9.58
C GLU A 226 2.30 4.52 8.78
N MET A 227 3.25 4.27 7.89
CA MET A 227 3.34 3.03 7.12
C MET A 227 3.46 1.81 8.04
N ILE A 228 4.34 1.83 9.02
CA ILE A 228 4.57 0.68 9.90
C ILE A 228 3.41 0.44 10.85
N TYR A 229 2.86 1.47 11.47
CA TYR A 229 1.84 1.30 12.50
C TYR A 229 0.43 1.11 11.94
N PHE A 230 0.13 1.69 10.79
CA PHE A 230 -1.23 1.68 10.24
C PHE A 230 -1.36 0.80 9.01
N VAL A 231 -0.42 0.90 8.09
CA VAL A 231 -0.52 0.24 6.79
C VAL A 231 -0.14 -1.23 6.87
N LEU A 232 0.89 -1.60 7.64
CA LEU A 232 1.31 -2.99 7.79
C LEU A 232 0.23 -3.90 8.37
N PRO A 233 -0.47 -3.55 9.48
CA PRO A 233 -1.59 -4.36 9.97
C PRO A 233 -2.70 -4.54 8.94
N PHE A 234 -2.98 -3.49 8.17
CA PHE A 234 -3.96 -3.55 7.11
C PHE A 234 -3.55 -4.49 5.98
N PHE A 235 -2.32 -4.40 5.49
CA PHE A 235 -1.79 -5.35 4.49
C PHE A 235 -1.83 -6.77 4.98
N PHE A 236 -1.58 -6.98 6.26
CA PHE A 236 -1.59 -8.30 6.85
C PHE A 236 -2.98 -8.92 6.84
N ILE A 237 -4.03 -8.10 7.01
CA ILE A 237 -5.44 -8.54 7.04
C ILE A 237 -6.01 -8.64 5.63
N SER A 238 -5.77 -7.65 4.77
CA SER A 238 -6.37 -7.57 3.43
C SER A 238 -5.68 -8.46 2.39
N GLY A 239 -4.49 -8.97 2.68
CA GLY A 239 -3.70 -9.80 1.73
C GLY A 239 -3.64 -9.16 0.35
N CYS A 240 -2.56 -8.85 -0.17
CA CYS A 240 -2.18 -8.45 -1.55
C CYS A 240 -3.29 -8.06 -2.58
N SER A 241 -4.49 -7.68 -2.16
CA SER A 241 -5.62 -7.43 -3.06
C SER A 241 -5.85 -5.95 -3.37
N ASN A 242 -4.87 -5.09 -3.14
CA ASN A 242 -5.03 -3.68 -3.43
C ASN A 242 -4.31 -3.28 -4.70
N ASP A 243 -5.03 -3.37 -5.78
CA ASP A 243 -4.61 -2.87 -7.08
C ASP A 243 -4.98 -1.39 -7.29
N ASP A 244 -5.75 -0.80 -6.39
CA ASP A 244 -6.19 0.59 -6.52
C ASP A 244 -5.50 1.44 -5.46
N GLY A 245 -4.63 2.38 -5.88
CA GLY A 245 -3.78 3.25 -5.07
C GLY A 245 -4.46 4.13 -3.99
N ASN A 246 -5.54 3.66 -3.41
CA ASN A 246 -6.40 4.39 -2.48
C ASN A 246 -5.96 4.28 -0.99
N TRP A 247 -4.65 4.26 -0.76
CA TRP A 247 -4.04 4.16 0.56
C TRP A 247 -4.32 5.35 1.46
N HIS A 248 -4.22 6.56 0.89
CA HIS A 248 -4.45 7.79 1.62
C HIS A 248 -5.89 7.92 2.08
N GLY A 249 -6.85 7.55 1.24
CA GLY A 249 -8.25 7.57 1.63
C GLY A 249 -8.57 6.71 2.85
N PHE A 250 -7.93 5.53 2.97
CA PHE A 250 -8.12 4.65 4.14
C PHE A 250 -7.46 5.20 5.40
N VAL A 251 -6.20 5.63 5.30
CA VAL A 251 -5.46 6.20 6.43
C VAL A 251 -6.19 7.46 6.93
N GLN A 252 -6.69 8.28 6.04
CA GLN A 252 -7.43 9.48 6.39
C GLN A 252 -8.82 9.16 6.98
N ALA A 253 -9.64 8.31 6.37
CA ALA A 253 -10.95 7.95 6.93
C ALA A 253 -10.84 7.26 8.30
N TRP A 254 -9.80 6.43 8.50
CA TRP A 254 -9.54 5.83 9.80
C TRP A 254 -9.00 6.85 10.81
N TYR A 255 -8.10 7.76 10.39
CA TYR A 255 -7.57 8.85 11.19
C TYR A 255 -8.67 9.79 11.67
N PHE A 256 -9.62 10.16 10.82
CA PHE A 256 -10.80 10.94 11.21
C PHE A 256 -11.69 10.19 12.20
N GLY A 257 -11.92 8.91 12.00
CA GLY A 257 -12.68 8.08 12.93
C GLY A 257 -11.98 7.91 14.30
N TRP A 258 -10.66 7.97 14.35
CA TRP A 258 -9.88 7.89 15.59
C TRP A 258 -9.81 9.25 16.31
N ARG A 259 -9.59 10.34 15.56
CA ARG A 259 -9.52 11.71 16.13
C ARG A 259 -10.82 12.17 16.76
N LYS A 260 -11.97 11.70 16.27
CA LYS A 260 -13.29 11.97 16.91
C LYS A 260 -13.53 11.15 18.18
N ARG A 261 -12.76 10.11 18.46
CA ARG A 261 -12.91 9.23 19.66
C ARG A 261 -11.91 9.52 20.78
N ASN A 262 -10.92 10.35 20.56
CA ASN A 262 -9.93 10.82 21.52
C ASN A 262 -9.85 12.36 21.51
#